data_b9a616f880f4196830b535b5e1b5cc4a
#
_entry.id   b9a616f880f4196830b535b5e1b5cc4a
#
_cell.length_a   1.000
_cell.length_b   1.000
_cell.length_c   1.000
_cell.angle_alpha   90.00
_cell.angle_beta   90.00
_cell.angle_gamma   90.00
#
_symmetry.space_group_name_H-M   'P 1'
#
loop_
_entity.id
_entity.type
_entity.pdbx_description
1 polymer ?
#
loop_
_entity_poly.entity_id
_entity_poly.type
_entity_poly.pdbx_seq_one_letter_code
_entity_poly.pdbx_strand_id
1 'polypeptide(L)' 'MALVGIKEVAAMLGVSRTRADQLSRPPNFPQPTVQHARVRLWEDKDVQVWIKANRRSSS' A
#
# COMPACT_ATOMS: atom_id res chain seq x y z
N MET A 1 -15.64 4.24 -2.61
CA MET A 1 -14.48 4.71 -1.86
C MET A 1 -14.17 3.73 -0.75
N ALA A 2 -13.03 3.07 -0.82
CA ALA A 2 -12.67 2.06 0.16
C ALA A 2 -11.27 2.34 0.70
N LEU A 3 -11.14 2.36 2.01
CA LEU A 3 -9.84 2.56 2.66
C LEU A 3 -9.29 1.20 3.08
N VAL A 4 -8.00 1.03 2.87
CA VAL A 4 -7.31 -0.21 3.21
C VAL A 4 -6.13 0.10 4.13
N GLY A 5 -5.92 -0.76 5.11
CA GLY A 5 -4.78 -0.65 6.00
C GLY A 5 -3.59 -1.45 5.51
N ILE A 6 -2.51 -1.42 6.29
CA ILE A 6 -1.28 -2.12 5.91
C ILE A 6 -1.52 -3.62 5.74
N LYS A 7 -2.42 -4.18 6.53
CA LYS A 7 -2.73 -5.60 6.45
C LYS A 7 -3.34 -5.95 5.09
N GLU A 8 -4.26 -5.12 4.63
CA GLU A 8 -4.88 -5.32 3.32
C GLU A 8 -3.87 -5.06 2.21
N VAL A 9 -3.04 -4.05 2.38
CA VAL A 9 -1.99 -3.76 1.40
C VAL A 9 -1.07 -4.96 1.25
N ALA A 10 -0.68 -5.58 2.36
CA ALA A 10 0.15 -6.77 2.33
C ALA A 10 -0.52 -7.89 1.53
N ALA A 11 -1.80 -8.11 1.75
CA ALA A 11 -2.55 -9.12 1.03
C ALA A 11 -2.63 -8.80 -0.46
N MET A 12 -2.85 -7.54 -0.79
CA MET A 12 -2.93 -7.11 -2.18
C MET A 12 -1.60 -7.28 -2.91
N LEU A 13 -0.50 -7.05 -2.20
CA LEU A 13 0.84 -7.21 -2.77
C LEU A 13 1.34 -8.65 -2.74
N GLY A 14 0.70 -9.50 -1.95
CA GLY A 14 1.13 -10.87 -1.79
C GLY A 14 2.41 -11.01 -1.00
N VAL A 15 2.62 -10.13 -0.03
CA VAL A 15 3.84 -10.14 0.80
C VAL A 15 3.46 -10.14 2.26
N SER A 16 4.46 -10.29 3.13
CA SER A 16 4.24 -10.23 4.56
C SER A 16 3.92 -8.80 4.99
N ARG A 17 3.33 -8.67 6.17
CA ARG A 17 3.02 -7.36 6.72
C ARG A 17 4.28 -6.50 6.90
N THR A 18 5.35 -7.11 7.35
CA THR A 18 6.63 -6.41 7.54
C THR A 18 7.14 -5.89 6.20
N ARG A 19 7.07 -6.71 5.17
CA ARG A 19 7.50 -6.32 3.84
C ARG A 19 6.63 -5.20 3.29
N ALA A 20 5.31 -5.31 3.49
CA ALA A 20 4.39 -4.28 3.04
C ALA A 20 4.68 -2.96 3.74
N ASP A 21 5.00 -3.01 5.02
CA ASP A 21 5.34 -1.80 5.76
C ASP A 21 6.58 -1.13 5.18
N GLN A 22 7.58 -1.91 4.80
CA GLN A 22 8.78 -1.37 4.18
C GLN A 22 8.48 -0.77 2.82
N LEU A 23 7.66 -1.44 2.03
CA LEU A 23 7.33 -0.99 0.68
C LEU A 23 6.41 0.22 0.67
N SER A 24 5.67 0.42 1.74
CA SER A 24 4.67 1.49 1.80
C SER A 24 5.24 2.81 2.26
N ARG A 25 6.54 2.95 2.27
CA ARG A 25 7.17 4.20 2.70
C ARG A 25 7.34 5.15 1.53
N PRO A 26 6.99 6.43 1.71
CA PRO A 26 7.24 7.43 0.68
C PRO A 26 8.75 7.51 0.38
N PRO A 27 9.12 8.01 -0.79
CA PRO A 27 8.27 8.58 -1.84
C PRO A 27 7.73 7.57 -2.84
N ASN A 28 8.13 6.30 -2.74
CA ASN A 28 7.76 5.31 -3.75
C ASN A 28 6.30 4.90 -3.68
N PHE A 29 5.73 4.93 -2.51
CA PHE A 29 4.35 4.53 -2.29
C PHE A 29 3.49 5.78 -2.09
N PRO A 30 2.21 5.75 -2.49
CA PRO A 30 1.34 6.90 -2.27
C PRO A 30 1.17 7.18 -0.78
N GLN A 31 1.00 8.45 -0.46
CA GLN A 31 0.80 8.83 0.93
C GLN A 31 -0.56 8.34 1.43
N PRO A 32 -0.65 8.00 2.72
CA PRO A 32 -1.94 7.54 3.25
C PRO A 32 -2.99 8.64 3.18
N THR A 33 -4.19 8.25 2.81
CA THR A 33 -5.33 9.15 2.78
C THR A 33 -5.70 9.58 4.20
N VAL A 34 -5.60 8.64 5.13
CA VAL A 34 -5.85 8.90 6.55
C VAL A 34 -4.65 8.40 7.33
N GLN A 35 -4.14 9.26 8.21
CA GLN A 35 -3.05 8.87 9.09
C GLN A 35 -3.37 9.39 10.49
N HIS A 36 -3.48 8.48 11.45
CA HIS A 36 -3.79 8.83 12.82
C HIS A 36 -3.05 7.88 13.75
N ALA A 37 -2.18 8.45 14.59
CA ALA A 37 -1.37 7.66 15.50
C ALA A 37 -0.57 6.62 14.71
N ARG A 38 -0.81 5.34 14.95
CA ARG A 38 -0.11 4.25 14.27
C ARG A 38 -0.89 3.69 13.09
N VAL A 39 -2.07 4.24 12.84
CA VAL A 39 -2.95 3.73 11.79
C VAL A 39 -2.72 4.55 10.52
N ARG A 40 -2.47 3.85 9.42
CA ARG A 40 -2.38 4.46 8.10
C ARG A 40 -3.35 3.75 7.18
N LEU A 41 -4.18 4.55 6.52
CA LEU A 41 -5.17 4.00 5.59
C LEU A 41 -4.99 4.66 4.23
N TRP A 42 -4.99 3.85 3.20
CA TRP A 42 -4.86 4.32 1.82
C TRP A 42 -6.16 4.07 1.08
N GLU A 43 -6.39 4.85 0.03
CA GLU A 43 -7.47 4.55 -0.88
C GLU A 43 -7.13 3.28 -1.66
N ASP A 44 -8.09 2.40 -1.75
CA ASP A 44 -7.94 1.17 -2.53
C ASP A 44 -7.45 1.46 -3.94
N LYS A 45 -8.03 2.47 -4.57
CA LYS A 45 -7.64 2.90 -5.91
C LYS A 45 -6.16 3.27 -6.01
N ASP A 46 -5.68 4.02 -5.03
CA ASP A 46 -4.30 4.48 -5.04
C ASP A 46 -3.34 3.30 -4.92
N VAL A 47 -3.67 2.34 -4.08
CA VAL A 47 -2.86 1.15 -3.91
C VAL A 47 -2.86 0.33 -5.19
N GLN A 48 -4.01 0.19 -5.84
CA GLN A 48 -4.10 -0.57 -7.08
C GLN A 48 -3.31 0.07 -8.20
N VAL A 49 -3.34 1.40 -8.29
CA VAL A 49 -2.54 2.13 -9.29
C VAL A 49 -1.06 1.87 -9.05
N TRP A 50 -0.63 1.92 -7.79
CA TRP A 50 0.76 1.68 -7.45
C TRP A 50 1.17 0.25 -7.82
N ILE A 51 0.34 -0.72 -7.49
CA ILE A 51 0.61 -2.12 -7.82
C ILE A 51 0.75 -2.29 -9.33
N LYS A 52 -0.15 -1.70 -10.07
CA LYS A 52 -0.13 -1.77 -11.53
C LYS A 52 1.15 -1.18 -12.10
N ALA A 53 1.56 -0.05 -11.57
CA ALA A 53 2.76 0.63 -12.05
C ALA A 53 4.03 -0.16 -11.74
N ASN A 54 4.05 -0.89 -10.63
CA ASN A 54 5.25 -1.61 -10.19
C ASN A 54 5.26 -3.08 -10.59
N ARG A 55 4.13 -3.59 -11.02
CA ARG A 55 3.97 -5.01 -11.29
C ARG A 55 4.76 -5.50 -12.48
N ARG A 56 4.87 -4.66 -13.46
CA ARG A 56 5.55 -5.06 -14.69
C ARG A 56 7.05 -5.24 -14.51
N SER A 57 7.62 -4.69 -13.46
CA SER A 57 9.04 -4.83 -13.22
C SER A 57 9.39 -6.15 -12.55
N SER A 58 8.40 -6.85 -12.04
CA SER A 58 8.63 -8.09 -11.32
C SER A 58 8.49 -9.33 -12.20
N SER A 59 8.05 -9.16 -13.38
CA SER A 59 7.86 -10.29 -14.29
C SER A 59 9.15 -10.80 -14.88
#